data_2a89cfd807226506d2cd20fc94e43481
#
_entry.id   2a89cfd807226506d2cd20fc94e43481
#
_cell.length_a   1.000
_cell.length_b   1.000
_cell.length_c   1.000
_cell.angle_alpha   90.00
_cell.angle_beta   90.00
_cell.angle_gamma   90.00
#
_symmetry.space_group_name_H-M   'P 1'
#
loop_
_entity.id
_entity.type
_entity.pdbx_description
1 polymer ?
#
loop_
_entity_poly.entity_id
_entity_poly.type
_entity_poly.pdbx_seq_one_letter_code
_entity_poly.pdbx_strand_id
1 'polypeptide(L)'
;FLEAGYRCPLPTTLVTHGGVTTGVLADPAEYPFQPLPNFANSRFGVALRNARGLAQPMLFAPLLGGAASQMKAGETREFVMRLVVAKANLSATYERVARTLYGFADVRHNALGSLNATFERMLEFGLSDYAKFNADLRGFAYDTDVPGAVKNVSALHPLGLALVTDRPEIYTRLARPLMEYFVSRERFLFTTDPKVKGQSASSHLRGLGAPLTEYANLYAMSGKRTPFFRTSAESLFGRDRVLNLQGNIRGDNWSNALGLYRATGEKRWLDYAIKDADAYLKTRVGVRAADYADPDSRGL
;
A
#
# COMPACT_ATOMS: atom_id res chain seq x y z
N PHE A 1 19.70 -1.44 -10.70
CA PHE A 1 19.07 -1.36 -9.39
C PHE A 1 19.04 -2.75 -8.76
N LEU A 2 19.50 -2.87 -7.53
CA LEU A 2 19.58 -4.11 -6.77
C LEU A 2 18.51 -4.10 -5.67
N GLU A 3 17.61 -5.06 -5.68
CA GLU A 3 16.60 -5.23 -4.64
C GLU A 3 16.99 -6.32 -3.65
N ALA A 4 16.73 -6.06 -2.38
CA ALA A 4 16.92 -7.05 -1.32
C ALA A 4 15.82 -8.11 -1.37
N GLY A 5 16.18 -9.37 -1.04
CA GLY A 5 15.26 -10.52 -1.12
C GLY A 5 13.99 -10.36 -0.32
N TYR A 6 14.01 -9.63 0.82
CA TYR A 6 12.81 -9.41 1.63
C TYR A 6 11.73 -8.53 0.98
N ARG A 7 12.08 -7.81 -0.09
CA ARG A 7 11.15 -7.01 -0.88
C ARG A 7 10.53 -7.77 -2.06
N CYS A 8 11.02 -8.97 -2.32
CA CYS A 8 10.56 -9.79 -3.41
C CYS A 8 9.67 -10.91 -2.88
N PRO A 9 8.48 -11.14 -3.43
CA PRO A 9 7.63 -12.27 -3.04
C PRO A 9 8.33 -13.61 -3.25
N LEU A 10 9.14 -13.70 -4.29
CA LEU A 10 10.05 -14.82 -4.57
C LEU A 10 11.44 -14.27 -4.88
N PRO A 11 12.53 -14.92 -4.41
CA PRO A 11 13.89 -14.53 -4.74
C PRO A 11 14.24 -14.99 -6.16
N THR A 12 13.57 -14.42 -7.14
CA THR A 12 13.69 -14.80 -8.56
C THR A 12 13.69 -13.59 -9.48
N THR A 13 14.42 -13.71 -10.58
CA THR A 13 14.37 -12.77 -11.71
C THR A 13 14.11 -13.51 -13.00
N LEU A 14 13.13 -13.05 -13.75
CA LEU A 14 12.69 -13.67 -15.01
C LEU A 14 12.63 -12.63 -16.12
N VAL A 15 13.02 -13.03 -17.32
CA VAL A 15 12.90 -12.24 -18.54
C VAL A 15 12.34 -13.12 -19.66
N THR A 16 11.34 -12.62 -20.37
CA THR A 16 10.75 -13.29 -21.53
C THR A 16 11.18 -12.61 -22.82
N HIS A 17 11.68 -13.41 -23.75
CA HIS A 17 12.00 -12.98 -25.12
C HIS A 17 11.67 -14.10 -26.10
N GLY A 18 11.06 -13.77 -27.24
CA GLY A 18 10.74 -14.73 -28.28
C GLY A 18 9.89 -15.94 -27.82
N GLY A 19 9.01 -15.75 -26.86
CA GLY A 19 8.15 -16.81 -26.31
C GLY A 19 8.86 -17.75 -25.32
N VAL A 20 10.11 -17.46 -24.96
CA VAL A 20 10.88 -18.20 -23.97
C VAL A 20 11.15 -17.31 -22.78
N THR A 21 10.87 -17.81 -21.58
CA THR A 21 11.20 -17.16 -20.31
C THR A 21 12.45 -17.82 -19.74
N THR A 22 13.43 -16.99 -19.43
CA THR A 22 14.69 -17.39 -18.76
C THR A 22 14.86 -16.60 -17.47
N GLY A 23 15.61 -17.17 -16.52
CA GLY A 23 15.92 -16.46 -15.29
C GLY A 23 16.73 -17.29 -14.30
N VAL A 24 16.99 -16.66 -13.16
CA VAL A 24 17.66 -17.27 -12.03
C VAL A 24 16.84 -17.09 -10.76
N LEU A 25 16.91 -18.06 -9.87
CA LEU A 25 16.23 -18.02 -8.58
C LEU A 25 17.08 -18.69 -7.51
N ALA A 26 16.89 -18.28 -6.26
CA ALA A 26 17.44 -18.99 -5.12
C ALA A 26 16.74 -20.34 -4.95
N ASP A 27 17.47 -21.36 -4.49
CA ASP A 27 16.83 -22.59 -4.07
C ASP A 27 15.88 -22.31 -2.89
N PRO A 28 14.68 -22.90 -2.85
CA PRO A 28 13.77 -22.71 -1.72
C PRO A 28 14.38 -23.03 -0.34
N ALA A 29 15.28 -24.02 -0.27
CA ALA A 29 15.98 -24.35 0.95
C ALA A 29 16.91 -23.26 1.45
N GLU A 30 17.38 -22.38 0.53
CA GLU A 30 18.24 -21.23 0.85
C GLU A 30 17.46 -20.02 1.35
N TYR A 31 16.14 -20.02 1.24
CA TYR A 31 15.27 -18.91 1.58
C TYR A 31 14.21 -19.33 2.61
N PRO A 32 14.65 -19.63 3.85
CA PRO A 32 13.71 -20.03 4.90
C PRO A 32 12.76 -18.91 5.24
N PHE A 33 11.54 -19.26 5.65
CA PHE A 33 10.59 -18.29 6.16
C PHE A 33 11.18 -17.58 7.39
N GLN A 34 11.05 -16.26 7.40
CA GLN A 34 11.44 -15.42 8.54
C GLN A 34 10.30 -14.48 8.90
N PRO A 35 9.96 -14.33 10.18
CA PRO A 35 8.92 -13.40 10.60
C PRO A 35 9.33 -11.95 10.30
N LEU A 36 8.35 -11.15 9.94
CA LEU A 36 8.51 -9.70 9.73
C LEU A 36 8.55 -8.96 11.09
N PRO A 37 9.24 -7.80 11.13
CA PRO A 37 10.14 -7.25 10.12
C PRO A 37 11.55 -7.83 10.25
N ASN A 38 12.10 -8.37 9.20
CA ASN A 38 13.46 -8.88 9.22
C ASN A 38 14.34 -8.22 8.16
N PHE A 39 14.87 -7.04 8.47
CA PHE A 39 15.80 -6.32 7.62
C PHE A 39 17.20 -6.97 7.57
N ALA A 40 17.49 -7.89 8.47
CA ALA A 40 18.75 -8.63 8.48
C ALA A 40 18.76 -9.77 7.44
N ASN A 41 17.62 -10.13 6.87
CA ASN A 41 17.54 -11.14 5.81
C ASN A 41 17.98 -10.56 4.46
N SER A 42 19.29 -10.35 4.34
CA SER A 42 19.94 -9.89 3.11
C SER A 42 20.69 -11.01 2.41
N ARG A 43 20.20 -12.25 2.55
CA ARG A 43 20.90 -13.43 1.98
C ARG A 43 20.99 -13.35 0.46
N PHE A 44 19.94 -12.82 -0.19
CA PHE A 44 19.87 -12.66 -1.63
C PHE A 44 19.46 -11.24 -2.02
N GLY A 45 20.02 -10.79 -3.13
CA GLY A 45 19.57 -9.60 -3.83
C GLY A 45 19.26 -9.94 -5.29
N VAL A 46 18.38 -9.20 -5.91
CA VAL A 46 17.94 -9.42 -7.28
C VAL A 46 18.08 -8.15 -8.12
N ALA A 47 18.39 -8.30 -9.40
CA ALA A 47 18.35 -7.20 -10.36
C ALA A 47 17.87 -7.72 -11.73
N LEU A 48 17.14 -6.88 -12.45
CA LEU A 48 16.61 -7.21 -13.79
C LEU A 48 17.39 -6.55 -14.92
N ARG A 49 18.20 -5.53 -14.63
CA ARG A 49 18.93 -4.77 -15.63
C ARG A 49 20.38 -4.61 -15.24
N ASN A 50 21.25 -4.66 -16.22
CA ASN A 50 22.66 -4.33 -16.04
C ASN A 50 22.90 -2.81 -16.10
N ALA A 51 24.16 -2.40 -15.94
CA ALA A 51 24.57 -0.99 -15.98
C ALA A 51 24.26 -0.27 -17.30
N ARG A 52 24.05 -1.03 -18.40
CA ARG A 52 23.67 -0.51 -19.71
C ARG A 52 22.13 -0.40 -19.88
N GLY A 53 21.36 -0.72 -18.83
CA GLY A 53 19.90 -0.75 -18.88
C GLY A 53 19.29 -1.94 -19.67
N LEU A 54 20.11 -2.90 -20.10
CA LEU A 54 19.64 -4.08 -20.81
C LEU A 54 19.05 -5.10 -19.82
N ALA A 55 17.99 -5.80 -20.25
CA ALA A 55 17.40 -6.88 -19.48
C ALA A 55 18.43 -8.00 -19.27
N GLN A 56 18.79 -8.23 -18.03
CA GLN A 56 19.72 -9.27 -17.60
C GLN A 56 19.31 -9.76 -16.22
N PRO A 57 18.64 -10.93 -16.13
CA PRO A 57 18.26 -11.49 -14.82
C PRO A 57 19.51 -11.79 -13.99
N MET A 58 19.57 -11.26 -12.79
CA MET A 58 20.70 -11.46 -11.89
C MET A 58 20.21 -11.78 -10.47
N LEU A 59 20.90 -12.71 -9.82
CA LEU A 59 20.76 -13.04 -8.42
C LEU A 59 22.11 -12.90 -7.75
N PHE A 60 22.17 -12.22 -6.62
CA PHE A 60 23.37 -11.99 -5.83
C PHE A 60 23.24 -12.71 -4.48
N ALA A 61 24.27 -13.45 -4.11
CA ALA A 61 24.36 -14.12 -2.82
C ALA A 61 25.77 -13.92 -2.22
N PRO A 62 25.89 -13.22 -1.09
CA PRO A 62 24.89 -12.41 -0.40
C PRO A 62 24.58 -11.10 -1.10
N LEU A 63 23.58 -10.36 -0.58
CA LEU A 63 23.36 -8.97 -1.00
C LEU A 63 24.56 -8.11 -0.58
N LEU A 64 25.20 -7.44 -1.53
CA LEU A 64 26.36 -6.57 -1.28
C LEU A 64 25.96 -5.43 -0.32
N GLY A 65 26.78 -5.25 0.73
CA GLY A 65 26.49 -4.32 1.82
C GLY A 65 25.46 -4.82 2.85
N GLY A 66 24.84 -5.99 2.62
CA GLY A 66 23.95 -6.62 3.58
C GLY A 66 24.68 -7.30 4.74
N ALA A 67 23.93 -7.76 5.73
CA ALA A 67 24.45 -8.31 6.99
C ALA A 67 25.44 -9.47 6.82
N ALA A 68 25.32 -10.26 5.76
CA ALA A 68 26.16 -11.41 5.48
C ALA A 68 27.22 -11.14 4.39
N SER A 69 27.47 -9.88 4.01
CA SER A 69 28.38 -9.55 2.91
C SER A 69 29.86 -9.52 3.29
N GLN A 70 30.17 -9.49 4.57
CA GLN A 70 31.55 -9.52 5.05
C GLN A 70 31.99 -10.96 5.32
N MET A 71 33.18 -11.34 4.86
CA MET A 71 33.80 -12.63 5.09
C MET A 71 35.18 -12.46 5.71
N LYS A 72 35.55 -13.34 6.62
CA LYS A 72 36.87 -13.42 7.18
C LYS A 72 37.75 -14.26 6.27
N ALA A 73 39.07 -14.06 6.36
CA ALA A 73 40.03 -14.88 5.65
C ALA A 73 39.86 -16.36 6.04
N GLY A 74 39.78 -17.25 5.05
CA GLY A 74 39.53 -18.68 5.25
C GLY A 74 38.06 -19.11 5.45
N GLU A 75 37.14 -18.18 5.53
CA GLU A 75 35.69 -18.49 5.59
C GLU A 75 35.18 -18.92 4.21
N THR A 76 34.39 -19.98 4.18
CA THR A 76 33.72 -20.49 2.96
C THR A 76 32.22 -20.34 3.11
N ARG A 77 31.54 -19.93 2.04
CA ARG A 77 30.07 -19.87 1.96
C ARG A 77 29.60 -20.54 0.70
N GLU A 78 28.53 -21.30 0.84
CA GLU A 78 27.87 -21.97 -0.26
C GLU A 78 26.45 -21.40 -0.46
N PHE A 79 26.05 -21.27 -1.73
CA PHE A 79 24.72 -20.82 -2.11
C PHE A 79 24.22 -21.69 -3.27
N VAL A 80 22.99 -22.13 -3.17
CA VAL A 80 22.33 -22.91 -4.22
C VAL A 80 21.38 -22.00 -5.01
N MET A 81 21.61 -21.96 -6.31
CA MET A 81 20.78 -21.21 -7.26
C MET A 81 20.25 -22.15 -8.34
N ARG A 82 19.06 -21.84 -8.87
CA ARG A 82 18.46 -22.57 -9.97
C ARG A 82 18.34 -21.69 -11.21
N LEU A 83 18.53 -22.29 -12.36
CA LEU A 83 18.23 -21.68 -13.66
C LEU A 83 16.83 -22.07 -14.11
N VAL A 84 16.12 -21.12 -14.68
CA VAL A 84 14.82 -21.35 -15.32
C VAL A 84 14.94 -21.11 -16.81
N VAL A 85 14.50 -22.09 -17.60
CA VAL A 85 14.28 -21.95 -19.03
C VAL A 85 12.92 -22.58 -19.33
N ALA A 86 11.98 -21.80 -19.85
CA ALA A 86 10.62 -22.27 -20.12
C ALA A 86 10.10 -21.70 -21.43
N LYS A 87 9.56 -22.55 -22.27
CA LYS A 87 8.80 -22.14 -23.47
C LYS A 87 7.39 -21.73 -23.02
N ALA A 88 7.29 -20.57 -22.36
CA ALA A 88 6.08 -20.02 -21.80
C ALA A 88 6.25 -18.51 -21.59
N ASN A 89 5.15 -17.78 -21.38
CA ASN A 89 5.20 -16.38 -21.00
C ASN A 89 5.63 -16.19 -19.54
N LEU A 90 5.88 -14.93 -19.15
CA LEU A 90 6.34 -14.57 -17.82
C LEU A 90 5.39 -15.07 -16.72
N SER A 91 4.09 -14.79 -16.86
CA SER A 91 3.10 -15.11 -15.82
C SER A 91 2.98 -16.62 -15.60
N ALA A 92 2.89 -17.40 -16.65
CA ALA A 92 2.80 -18.87 -16.55
C ALA A 92 4.08 -19.48 -15.96
N THR A 93 5.25 -18.92 -16.32
CA THR A 93 6.52 -19.37 -15.74
C THR A 93 6.62 -19.01 -14.26
N TYR A 94 6.24 -17.79 -13.90
CA TYR A 94 6.22 -17.34 -12.50
C TYR A 94 5.27 -18.20 -11.66
N GLU A 95 4.04 -18.41 -12.13
CA GLU A 95 3.07 -19.24 -11.42
C GLU A 95 3.59 -20.68 -11.23
N ARG A 96 4.19 -21.27 -12.26
CA ARG A 96 4.79 -22.61 -12.16
C ARG A 96 5.91 -22.63 -11.11
N VAL A 97 6.84 -21.67 -11.16
CA VAL A 97 7.93 -21.56 -10.17
C VAL A 97 7.37 -21.42 -8.77
N ALA A 98 6.40 -20.52 -8.57
CA ALA A 98 5.77 -20.31 -7.28
C ALA A 98 5.14 -21.59 -6.73
N ARG A 99 4.35 -22.28 -7.52
CA ARG A 99 3.61 -23.49 -7.09
C ARG A 99 4.51 -24.70 -6.93
N THR A 100 5.36 -24.98 -7.92
CA THR A 100 6.09 -26.26 -7.97
C THR A 100 7.42 -26.24 -7.22
N LEU A 101 8.09 -25.10 -7.13
CA LEU A 101 9.37 -25.01 -6.44
C LEU A 101 9.23 -24.41 -5.04
N TYR A 102 8.41 -23.38 -4.88
CA TYR A 102 8.22 -22.71 -3.59
C TYR A 102 7.00 -23.19 -2.82
N GLY A 103 6.20 -24.10 -3.38
CA GLY A 103 5.05 -24.68 -2.69
C GLY A 103 3.90 -23.71 -2.42
N PHE A 104 3.81 -22.59 -3.16
CA PHE A 104 2.69 -21.67 -3.00
C PHE A 104 1.39 -22.36 -3.41
N ALA A 105 0.53 -22.53 -2.43
CA ALA A 105 -0.83 -23.01 -2.61
C ALA A 105 -1.81 -22.05 -1.96
N ASP A 106 -3.06 -22.10 -2.37
CA ASP A 106 -4.11 -21.39 -1.65
C ASP A 106 -4.41 -22.12 -0.34
N VAL A 107 -3.74 -21.69 0.71
CA VAL A 107 -3.89 -22.24 2.07
C VAL A 107 -4.97 -21.52 2.89
N ARG A 108 -5.69 -20.58 2.25
CA ARG A 108 -6.74 -19.85 2.93
C ARG A 108 -7.92 -20.77 3.21
N HIS A 109 -8.22 -20.92 4.48
CA HIS A 109 -9.42 -21.57 4.95
C HIS A 109 -10.26 -20.55 5.69
N ASN A 110 -11.49 -20.33 5.26
CA ASN A 110 -12.42 -19.52 6.02
C ASN A 110 -12.95 -20.32 7.23
N ALA A 111 -12.16 -20.34 8.30
CA ALA A 111 -12.54 -21.00 9.56
C ALA A 111 -13.75 -20.33 10.24
N LEU A 112 -14.14 -19.15 9.83
CA LEU A 112 -15.27 -18.39 10.38
C LEU A 112 -16.60 -18.73 9.69
N GLY A 113 -16.53 -19.44 8.58
CA GLY A 113 -17.71 -19.88 7.81
C GLY A 113 -18.24 -18.85 6.85
N SER A 114 -18.58 -17.63 7.26
CA SER A 114 -19.13 -16.60 6.40
C SER A 114 -18.34 -15.29 6.41
N LEU A 115 -18.53 -14.48 5.37
CA LEU A 115 -17.99 -13.12 5.35
C LEU A 115 -18.55 -12.26 6.47
N ASN A 116 -19.83 -12.43 6.81
CA ASN A 116 -20.44 -11.71 7.94
C ASN A 116 -19.76 -12.05 9.27
N ALA A 117 -19.48 -13.33 9.54
CA ALA A 117 -18.77 -13.73 10.75
C ALA A 117 -17.34 -13.15 10.78
N THR A 118 -16.66 -13.08 9.64
CA THR A 118 -15.35 -12.42 9.53
C THR A 118 -15.47 -10.93 9.83
N PHE A 119 -16.47 -10.28 9.27
CA PHE A 119 -16.74 -8.86 9.44
C PHE A 119 -17.03 -8.53 10.92
N GLU A 120 -17.91 -9.28 11.57
CA GLU A 120 -18.20 -9.11 13.01
C GLU A 120 -16.93 -9.21 13.88
N ARG A 121 -16.06 -10.17 13.62
CA ARG A 121 -14.78 -10.26 14.35
C ARG A 121 -13.83 -9.09 14.10
N MET A 122 -13.84 -8.54 12.89
CA MET A 122 -13.07 -7.32 12.61
C MET A 122 -13.62 -6.13 13.41
N LEU A 123 -14.94 -6.03 13.53
CA LEU A 123 -15.59 -5.00 14.35
C LEU A 123 -15.25 -5.17 15.84
N GLU A 124 -15.36 -6.39 16.37
CA GLU A 124 -14.99 -6.72 17.75
C GLU A 124 -13.53 -6.36 18.03
N PHE A 125 -12.62 -6.70 17.11
CA PHE A 125 -11.21 -6.28 17.21
C PHE A 125 -11.06 -4.77 17.26
N GLY A 126 -11.70 -4.03 16.35
CA GLY A 126 -11.65 -2.57 16.30
C GLY A 126 -12.20 -1.87 17.55
N LEU A 127 -13.11 -2.54 18.27
CA LEU A 127 -13.68 -2.06 19.53
C LEU A 127 -12.89 -2.52 20.77
N SER A 128 -11.96 -3.43 20.61
CA SER A 128 -11.15 -3.99 21.70
C SER A 128 -9.93 -3.11 22.02
N ASP A 129 -9.33 -3.34 23.18
CA ASP A 129 -8.10 -2.67 23.59
C ASP A 129 -6.89 -3.03 22.71
N TYR A 130 -6.94 -4.15 22.00
CA TYR A 130 -5.91 -4.57 21.04
C TYR A 130 -5.79 -3.61 19.84
N ALA A 131 -6.87 -2.92 19.47
CA ALA A 131 -6.84 -1.91 18.43
C ALA A 131 -6.10 -0.63 18.83
N LYS A 132 -5.78 -0.46 20.13
CA LYS A 132 -5.03 0.66 20.70
C LYS A 132 -5.58 2.04 20.29
N PHE A 133 -6.91 2.17 20.34
CA PHE A 133 -7.53 3.46 20.08
C PHE A 133 -7.29 4.41 21.25
N ASN A 134 -6.67 5.57 20.98
CA ASN A 134 -6.46 6.62 21.96
C ASN A 134 -7.61 7.64 21.87
N ALA A 135 -8.48 7.65 22.89
CA ALA A 135 -9.65 8.50 22.91
C ALA A 135 -9.29 10.01 23.06
N ASP A 136 -8.21 10.32 23.78
CA ASP A 136 -7.77 11.72 23.99
C ASP A 136 -7.21 12.32 22.72
N LEU A 137 -6.39 11.56 22.01
CA LEU A 137 -5.81 11.95 20.72
C LEU A 137 -6.75 11.62 19.53
N ARG A 138 -7.83 10.89 19.78
CA ARG A 138 -8.88 10.54 18.80
C ARG A 138 -8.37 9.75 17.60
N GLY A 139 -7.45 8.80 17.84
CA GLY A 139 -6.84 8.02 16.79
C GLY A 139 -6.22 6.72 17.28
N PHE A 140 -5.83 5.87 16.34
CA PHE A 140 -5.14 4.63 16.65
C PHE A 140 -3.65 4.87 16.89
N ALA A 141 -3.09 4.27 17.93
CA ALA A 141 -1.66 4.38 18.23
C ALA A 141 -0.80 3.88 17.07
N TYR A 142 0.25 4.62 16.76
CA TYR A 142 1.20 4.30 15.69
C TYR A 142 2.59 4.00 16.26
N ASP A 143 2.62 2.99 17.12
CA ASP A 143 3.79 2.68 17.96
C ASP A 143 4.98 2.11 17.18
N THR A 144 4.75 1.56 15.97
CA THR A 144 5.80 0.91 15.19
C THR A 144 6.83 1.88 14.64
N ASP A 145 6.39 3.02 14.10
CA ASP A 145 7.27 3.98 13.43
C ASP A 145 7.46 5.26 14.24
N VAL A 146 6.40 5.71 14.92
CA VAL A 146 6.40 6.97 15.66
C VAL A 146 5.68 6.76 17.00
N PRO A 147 6.35 6.21 18.01
CA PRO A 147 5.79 6.04 19.34
C PRO A 147 5.26 7.35 19.90
N GLY A 148 4.09 7.31 20.55
CA GLY A 148 3.42 8.50 21.09
C GLY A 148 2.60 9.30 20.06
N ALA A 149 2.53 8.86 18.81
CA ALA A 149 1.63 9.42 17.81
C ALA A 149 0.41 8.54 17.59
N VAL A 150 -0.68 9.14 17.14
CA VAL A 150 -1.86 8.45 16.62
C VAL A 150 -1.98 8.67 15.12
N LYS A 151 -2.57 7.69 14.45
CA LYS A 151 -2.75 7.69 13.01
C LYS A 151 -4.22 7.52 12.66
N ASN A 152 -4.65 8.28 11.67
CA ASN A 152 -5.99 8.21 11.11
C ASN A 152 -5.95 8.22 9.59
N VAL A 153 -5.37 7.18 9.04
CA VAL A 153 -5.54 6.87 7.61
C VAL A 153 -6.85 6.10 7.49
N SER A 154 -7.67 6.50 6.54
CA SER A 154 -8.97 5.85 6.28
C SER A 154 -9.93 5.82 7.48
N ALA A 155 -9.90 6.84 8.29
CA ALA A 155 -10.63 6.88 9.55
C ALA A 155 -12.13 7.14 9.39
N LEU A 156 -12.59 7.44 8.19
CA LEU A 156 -14.01 7.47 7.89
C LEU A 156 -14.61 6.06 7.71
N HIS A 157 -13.79 5.01 7.64
CA HIS A 157 -14.27 3.63 7.62
C HIS A 157 -15.12 3.27 8.84
N PRO A 158 -14.77 3.62 10.09
CA PRO A 158 -15.66 3.41 11.23
C PRO A 158 -17.02 4.07 11.09
N LEU A 159 -17.09 5.25 10.45
CA LEU A 159 -18.39 5.88 10.17
C LEU A 159 -19.17 5.07 9.12
N GLY A 160 -18.52 4.61 8.06
CA GLY A 160 -19.11 3.70 7.10
C GLY A 160 -19.63 2.43 7.76
N LEU A 161 -18.87 1.82 8.66
CA LEU A 161 -19.29 0.64 9.41
C LEU A 161 -20.48 0.93 10.31
N ALA A 162 -20.51 2.07 11.00
CA ALA A 162 -21.66 2.48 11.82
C ALA A 162 -22.93 2.67 10.97
N LEU A 163 -22.77 3.22 9.75
CA LEU A 163 -23.92 3.42 8.84
C LEU A 163 -24.50 2.11 8.29
N VAL A 164 -23.67 1.09 8.03
CA VAL A 164 -24.14 -0.18 7.43
C VAL A 164 -24.56 -1.22 8.45
N THR A 165 -24.05 -1.14 9.68
CA THR A 165 -24.32 -2.13 10.74
C THR A 165 -25.34 -1.64 11.75
N ASP A 166 -25.70 -0.36 11.73
CA ASP A 166 -26.55 0.31 12.71
C ASP A 166 -26.11 0.07 14.18
N ARG A 167 -24.80 0.06 14.39
CA ARG A 167 -24.17 -0.17 15.69
C ARG A 167 -23.74 1.15 16.36
N PRO A 168 -24.51 1.65 17.33
CA PRO A 168 -24.25 2.96 17.96
C PRO A 168 -22.94 3.00 18.74
N GLU A 169 -22.44 1.87 19.23
CA GLU A 169 -21.14 1.81 19.91
C GLU A 169 -19.98 2.10 18.96
N ILE A 170 -20.03 1.68 17.71
CA ILE A 170 -19.02 2.01 16.70
C ILE A 170 -19.02 3.52 16.44
N TYR A 171 -20.20 4.10 16.29
CA TYR A 171 -20.34 5.53 16.10
C TYR A 171 -19.77 6.32 17.28
N THR A 172 -20.17 5.98 18.49
CA THR A 172 -19.82 6.73 19.69
C THR A 172 -18.33 6.58 20.05
N ARG A 173 -17.79 5.36 19.98
CA ARG A 173 -16.42 5.05 20.44
C ARG A 173 -15.37 5.33 19.40
N LEU A 174 -15.67 5.21 18.11
CA LEU A 174 -14.69 5.33 17.03
C LEU A 174 -15.06 6.39 16.00
N ALA A 175 -16.24 6.30 15.38
CA ALA A 175 -16.58 7.13 14.23
C ALA A 175 -16.61 8.62 14.57
N ARG A 176 -17.30 8.99 15.62
CA ARG A 176 -17.42 10.39 16.06
C ARG A 176 -16.06 11.00 16.45
N PRO A 177 -15.24 10.39 17.32
CA PRO A 177 -13.91 10.92 17.62
C PRO A 177 -13.02 11.04 16.39
N LEU A 178 -13.09 10.09 15.46
CA LEU A 178 -12.33 10.14 14.22
C LEU A 178 -12.81 11.25 13.28
N MET A 179 -14.12 11.49 13.19
CA MET A 179 -14.65 12.63 12.45
C MET A 179 -14.14 13.96 13.04
N GLU A 180 -14.14 14.10 14.36
CA GLU A 180 -13.59 15.26 15.03
C GLU A 180 -12.09 15.43 14.74
N TYR A 181 -11.34 14.32 14.67
CA TYR A 181 -9.95 14.36 14.22
C TYR A 181 -9.81 14.96 12.83
N PHE A 182 -10.61 14.50 11.86
CA PHE A 182 -10.50 14.94 10.48
C PHE A 182 -10.89 16.39 10.24
N VAL A 183 -11.91 16.86 10.91
CA VAL A 183 -12.31 18.26 10.77
C VAL A 183 -11.37 19.21 11.49
N SER A 184 -10.58 18.70 12.43
CA SER A 184 -9.66 19.51 13.26
C SER A 184 -8.19 19.40 12.87
N ARG A 185 -7.81 18.50 11.95
CA ARG A 185 -6.40 18.21 11.64
C ARG A 185 -6.18 17.95 10.15
N GLU A 186 -5.06 18.43 9.67
CA GLU A 186 -4.65 18.29 8.26
C GLU A 186 -3.77 17.05 8.03
N ARG A 187 -3.11 16.56 9.07
CA ARG A 187 -2.16 15.46 8.98
C ARG A 187 -2.75 14.17 9.51
N PHE A 188 -2.38 13.06 8.88
CA PHE A 188 -2.81 11.73 9.31
C PHE A 188 -2.03 11.17 10.51
N LEU A 189 -0.87 11.77 10.85
CA LEU A 189 -0.15 11.51 12.11
C LEU A 189 -0.24 12.72 13.01
N PHE A 190 -0.59 12.49 14.25
CA PHE A 190 -0.77 13.54 15.25
C PHE A 190 -0.22 13.12 16.61
N THR A 191 0.45 14.04 17.29
CA THR A 191 0.92 13.88 18.66
C THR A 191 0.88 15.21 19.39
N THR A 192 0.71 15.15 20.69
CA THR A 192 0.92 16.28 21.60
C THR A 192 2.26 16.21 22.32
N ASP A 193 3.05 15.15 22.12
CA ASP A 193 4.37 15.03 22.72
C ASP A 193 5.39 15.91 21.98
N PRO A 194 5.96 16.92 22.64
CA PRO A 194 6.94 17.82 22.04
C PRO A 194 8.27 17.15 21.69
N LYS A 195 8.53 15.94 22.20
CA LYS A 195 9.74 15.17 21.93
C LYS A 195 9.66 14.39 20.60
N VAL A 196 8.46 14.21 20.06
CA VAL A 196 8.25 13.48 18.81
C VAL A 196 8.49 14.42 17.64
N LYS A 197 9.69 14.33 17.05
CA LYS A 197 10.10 15.16 15.91
C LYS A 197 9.27 14.86 14.65
N GLY A 198 8.86 15.92 13.98
CA GLY A 198 8.12 15.82 12.70
C GLY A 198 6.64 15.50 12.83
N GLN A 199 6.15 15.26 14.03
CA GLN A 199 4.77 14.91 14.34
C GLN A 199 4.15 15.91 15.31
N SER A 200 4.32 17.19 15.07
CA SER A 200 3.70 18.23 15.90
C SER A 200 2.21 18.34 15.65
N ALA A 201 1.48 18.74 16.70
CA ALA A 201 0.10 19.12 16.55
C ALA A 201 -0.03 20.19 15.47
N SER A 202 -0.93 19.98 14.50
CA SER A 202 -1.24 21.03 13.54
C SER A 202 -1.93 22.16 14.29
N SER A 203 -1.33 23.33 14.36
CA SER A 203 -1.90 24.51 14.99
C SER A 203 -2.96 25.20 14.13
N HIS A 204 -3.13 24.77 12.89
CA HIS A 204 -4.04 25.40 11.93
C HIS A 204 -4.96 24.37 11.27
N LEU A 205 -6.25 24.69 11.32
CA LEU A 205 -7.27 24.00 10.55
C LEU A 205 -7.17 24.46 9.11
N ARG A 206 -6.58 23.64 8.22
CA ARG A 206 -6.46 23.95 6.79
C ARG A 206 -7.46 23.20 5.93
N GLY A 207 -8.28 22.36 6.50
CA GLY A 207 -9.31 21.62 5.78
C GLY A 207 -9.47 20.18 6.25
N LEU A 208 -10.10 19.42 5.41
CA LEU A 208 -10.50 18.05 5.69
C LEU A 208 -9.31 17.10 5.54
N GLY A 209 -9.00 16.35 6.58
CA GLY A 209 -7.84 15.45 6.67
C GLY A 209 -8.10 14.04 6.12
N ALA A 210 -9.10 13.85 5.25
CA ALA A 210 -9.38 12.55 4.65
C ALA A 210 -9.35 12.61 3.12
N PRO A 211 -9.08 11.48 2.44
CA PRO A 211 -9.16 11.41 1.00
C PRO A 211 -10.53 11.77 0.47
N LEU A 212 -10.58 12.45 -0.67
CA LEU A 212 -11.82 12.79 -1.36
C LEU A 212 -12.70 11.54 -1.61
N THR A 213 -12.07 10.45 -2.00
CA THR A 213 -12.77 9.18 -2.29
C THR A 213 -13.47 8.60 -1.08
N GLU A 214 -12.98 8.83 0.13
CA GLU A 214 -13.66 8.40 1.36
C GLU A 214 -14.97 9.17 1.57
N TYR A 215 -14.96 10.49 1.40
CA TYR A 215 -16.19 11.29 1.45
C TYR A 215 -17.17 10.90 0.35
N ALA A 216 -16.70 10.66 -0.87
CA ALA A 216 -17.55 10.19 -1.96
C ALA A 216 -18.20 8.84 -1.65
N ASN A 217 -17.44 7.90 -1.07
CA ASN A 217 -17.97 6.61 -0.65
C ASN A 217 -18.99 6.75 0.49
N LEU A 218 -18.74 7.59 1.49
CA LEU A 218 -19.71 7.85 2.56
C LEU A 218 -21.00 8.46 2.04
N TYR A 219 -20.94 9.34 1.04
CA TYR A 219 -22.12 9.85 0.37
C TYR A 219 -22.95 8.71 -0.26
N ALA A 220 -22.28 7.82 -1.00
CA ALA A 220 -22.96 6.66 -1.59
C ALA A 220 -23.54 5.72 -0.53
N MET A 221 -22.76 5.39 0.52
CA MET A 221 -23.19 4.50 1.62
C MET A 221 -24.34 5.07 2.44
N SER A 222 -24.44 6.40 2.59
CA SER A 222 -25.59 7.06 3.23
C SER A 222 -26.86 7.04 2.36
N GLY A 223 -26.86 6.31 1.25
CA GLY A 223 -27.96 6.33 0.29
C GLY A 223 -28.16 7.70 -0.37
N LYS A 224 -27.08 8.46 -0.51
CA LYS A 224 -27.05 9.83 -1.07
C LYS A 224 -27.86 10.84 -0.27
N ARG A 225 -28.10 10.57 1.01
CA ARG A 225 -28.95 11.40 1.88
C ARG A 225 -28.21 12.47 2.66
N THR A 226 -26.86 12.37 2.73
CA THR A 226 -26.04 13.27 3.54
C THR A 226 -25.24 14.23 2.63
N PRO A 227 -25.77 15.43 2.31
CA PRO A 227 -25.15 16.39 1.39
C PRO A 227 -23.73 16.81 1.83
N PHE A 228 -23.47 16.84 3.13
CA PHE A 228 -22.15 17.17 3.69
C PHE A 228 -21.01 16.35 3.05
N PHE A 229 -21.19 15.04 2.90
CA PHE A 229 -20.16 14.19 2.32
C PHE A 229 -19.90 14.51 0.85
N ARG A 230 -20.94 14.75 0.08
CA ARG A 230 -20.82 15.17 -1.31
C ARG A 230 -20.11 16.52 -1.43
N THR A 231 -20.60 17.53 -0.71
CA THR A 231 -20.03 18.88 -0.73
C THR A 231 -18.57 18.88 -0.31
N SER A 232 -18.21 18.08 0.71
CA SER A 232 -16.83 17.89 1.16
C SER A 232 -15.96 17.30 0.07
N ALA A 233 -16.42 16.22 -0.59
CA ALA A 233 -15.68 15.58 -1.69
C ALA A 233 -15.48 16.56 -2.87
N GLU A 234 -16.53 17.24 -3.31
CA GLU A 234 -16.46 18.22 -4.41
C GLU A 234 -15.54 19.40 -4.06
N SER A 235 -15.54 19.88 -2.81
CA SER A 235 -14.65 20.95 -2.37
C SER A 235 -13.17 20.56 -2.38
N LEU A 236 -12.87 19.29 -2.13
CA LEU A 236 -11.50 18.76 -2.20
C LEU A 236 -11.02 18.61 -3.64
N PHE A 237 -11.91 18.35 -4.59
CA PHE A 237 -11.56 18.20 -6.00
C PHE A 237 -10.87 19.43 -6.57
N GLY A 238 -11.30 20.63 -6.22
CA GLY A 238 -10.73 21.88 -6.70
C GLY A 238 -9.45 22.34 -6.00
N ARG A 239 -8.87 21.56 -5.09
CA ARG A 239 -7.68 21.97 -4.33
C ARG A 239 -6.39 21.49 -4.96
N ASP A 240 -5.35 22.34 -4.90
CA ASP A 240 -4.02 22.00 -5.43
C ASP A 240 -3.35 20.85 -4.69
N ARG A 241 -3.63 20.69 -3.40
CA ARG A 241 -3.12 19.58 -2.59
C ARG A 241 -4.20 19.06 -1.66
N VAL A 242 -4.46 17.78 -1.76
CA VAL A 242 -5.37 17.04 -0.87
C VAL A 242 -4.71 15.75 -0.41
N LEU A 243 -5.19 15.20 0.69
CA LEU A 243 -4.83 13.85 1.08
C LEU A 243 -5.51 12.87 0.12
N ASN A 244 -4.73 12.03 -0.52
CA ASN A 244 -5.18 10.93 -1.35
C ASN A 244 -4.59 9.62 -0.81
N LEU A 245 -5.12 8.48 -1.25
CA LEU A 245 -4.59 7.17 -0.87
C LEU A 245 -3.10 6.99 -1.26
N GLN A 246 -2.68 7.65 -2.33
CA GLN A 246 -1.31 7.63 -2.84
C GLN A 246 -0.41 8.76 -2.27
N GLY A 247 -0.92 9.53 -1.31
CA GLY A 247 -0.23 10.68 -0.74
C GLY A 247 -0.86 12.03 -1.10
N ASN A 248 -0.14 13.11 -0.83
CA ASN A 248 -0.62 14.48 -1.07
C ASN A 248 -0.40 14.89 -2.52
N ILE A 249 -1.43 14.76 -3.35
CA ILE A 249 -1.46 15.16 -4.76
C ILE A 249 -2.66 16.09 -5.02
N ARG A 250 -2.74 16.62 -6.23
CA ARG A 250 -3.87 17.47 -6.65
C ARG A 250 -5.20 16.78 -6.45
N GLY A 251 -6.20 17.55 -6.04
CA GLY A 251 -7.57 17.07 -5.89
C GLY A 251 -8.21 16.70 -7.22
N ASP A 252 -7.93 17.47 -8.25
CA ASP A 252 -8.46 17.34 -9.60
C ASP A 252 -7.67 16.32 -10.45
N ASN A 253 -7.72 15.05 -10.09
CA ASN A 253 -7.12 13.96 -10.85
C ASN A 253 -8.17 12.91 -11.23
N TRP A 254 -7.81 12.06 -12.21
CA TRP A 254 -8.71 11.04 -12.76
C TRP A 254 -9.26 10.07 -11.71
N SER A 255 -8.46 9.71 -10.71
CA SER A 255 -8.86 8.77 -9.66
C SER A 255 -9.94 9.38 -8.76
N ASN A 256 -9.76 10.64 -8.36
CA ASN A 256 -10.75 11.37 -7.58
C ASN A 256 -12.03 11.65 -8.37
N ALA A 257 -11.91 12.01 -9.66
CA ALA A 257 -13.06 12.18 -10.53
C ALA A 257 -13.85 10.88 -10.69
N LEU A 258 -13.17 9.75 -10.84
CA LEU A 258 -13.82 8.43 -10.90
C LEU A 258 -14.56 8.09 -9.58
N GLY A 259 -13.98 8.44 -8.44
CA GLY A 259 -14.64 8.30 -7.13
C GLY A 259 -15.92 9.12 -7.06
N LEU A 260 -15.89 10.38 -7.49
CA LEU A 260 -17.07 11.24 -7.57
C LEU A 260 -18.13 10.69 -8.55
N TYR A 261 -17.70 10.21 -9.72
CA TYR A 261 -18.62 9.57 -10.66
C TYR A 261 -19.35 8.37 -10.05
N ARG A 262 -18.60 7.46 -9.41
CA ARG A 262 -19.20 6.27 -8.78
C ARG A 262 -20.21 6.64 -7.70
N ALA A 263 -19.95 7.68 -6.94
CA ALA A 263 -20.83 8.12 -5.86
C ALA A 263 -22.06 8.91 -6.35
N THR A 264 -21.89 9.75 -7.39
CA THR A 264 -22.94 10.68 -7.84
C THR A 264 -23.68 10.20 -9.08
N GLY A 265 -23.02 9.48 -9.98
CA GLY A 265 -23.52 9.13 -11.31
C GLY A 265 -23.41 10.28 -12.33
N GLU A 266 -22.80 11.40 -11.97
CA GLU A 266 -22.77 12.57 -12.84
C GLU A 266 -21.71 12.43 -13.94
N LYS A 267 -22.16 12.46 -15.20
CA LYS A 267 -21.33 12.27 -16.39
C LYS A 267 -20.11 13.18 -16.46
N ARG A 268 -20.20 14.41 -15.94
CA ARG A 268 -19.07 15.37 -15.93
C ARG A 268 -17.82 14.79 -15.26
N TRP A 269 -17.99 14.00 -14.22
CA TRP A 269 -16.89 13.37 -13.51
C TRP A 269 -16.24 12.23 -14.30
N LEU A 270 -17.07 11.46 -15.02
CA LEU A 270 -16.55 10.43 -15.92
C LEU A 270 -15.77 11.03 -17.08
N ASP A 271 -16.31 12.07 -17.70
CA ASP A 271 -15.66 12.74 -18.83
C ASP A 271 -14.31 13.35 -18.40
N TYR A 272 -14.26 13.94 -17.19
CA TYR A 272 -13.00 14.41 -16.62
C TYR A 272 -12.02 13.26 -16.38
N ALA A 273 -12.49 12.17 -15.74
CA ALA A 273 -11.65 11.01 -15.42
C ALA A 273 -11.02 10.41 -16.68
N ILE A 274 -11.78 10.23 -17.75
CA ILE A 274 -11.29 9.71 -19.02
C ILE A 274 -10.21 10.62 -19.60
N LYS A 275 -10.50 11.93 -19.68
CA LYS A 275 -9.56 12.90 -20.23
C LYS A 275 -8.22 12.94 -19.48
N ASP A 276 -8.27 12.99 -18.16
CA ASP A 276 -7.08 13.06 -17.31
C ASP A 276 -6.32 11.73 -17.29
N ALA A 277 -7.02 10.59 -17.27
CA ALA A 277 -6.40 9.26 -17.36
C ALA A 277 -5.70 9.05 -18.72
N ASP A 278 -6.30 9.47 -19.82
CA ASP A 278 -5.67 9.39 -21.13
C ASP A 278 -4.40 10.25 -21.22
N ALA A 279 -4.43 11.45 -20.62
CA ALA A 279 -3.26 12.29 -20.51
C ALA A 279 -2.17 11.64 -19.66
N TYR A 280 -2.53 11.04 -18.52
CA TYR A 280 -1.61 10.32 -17.65
C TYR A 280 -0.98 9.11 -18.36
N LEU A 281 -1.77 8.31 -19.06
CA LEU A 281 -1.28 7.18 -19.85
C LEU A 281 -0.25 7.62 -20.88
N LYS A 282 -0.51 8.70 -21.61
CA LYS A 282 0.40 9.22 -22.64
C LYS A 282 1.69 9.80 -22.06
N THR A 283 1.62 10.50 -20.93
CA THR A 283 2.74 11.28 -20.41
C THR A 283 3.56 10.55 -19.34
N ARG A 284 2.98 9.55 -18.67
CA ARG A 284 3.63 8.82 -17.58
C ARG A 284 3.82 7.34 -17.86
N VAL A 285 2.78 6.65 -18.28
CA VAL A 285 2.83 5.19 -18.47
C VAL A 285 3.44 4.83 -19.82
N GLY A 286 3.07 5.57 -20.88
CA GLY A 286 3.59 5.37 -22.25
C GLY A 286 5.01 5.85 -22.48
N VAL A 287 5.58 6.59 -21.54
CA VAL A 287 6.93 7.14 -21.66
C VAL A 287 7.92 6.28 -20.88
N ARG A 288 8.97 5.83 -21.59
CA ARG A 288 10.07 5.11 -20.95
C ARG A 288 10.79 6.05 -19.99
N ALA A 289 11.00 5.62 -18.74
CA ALA A 289 11.80 6.39 -17.80
C ALA A 289 13.22 6.61 -18.33
N ALA A 290 13.70 7.85 -18.27
CA ALA A 290 15.06 8.19 -18.67
C ALA A 290 16.08 7.59 -17.69
N ASP A 291 15.75 7.58 -16.42
CA ASP A 291 16.53 6.97 -15.34
C ASP A 291 15.63 6.14 -14.42
N TYR A 292 15.89 4.82 -14.39
CA TYR A 292 15.16 3.90 -13.50
C TYR A 292 15.58 4.02 -12.03
N ALA A 293 16.62 4.77 -11.73
CA ALA A 293 17.00 5.10 -10.35
C ALA A 293 16.20 6.29 -9.81
N ASP A 294 15.57 7.08 -10.67
CA ASP A 294 14.70 8.19 -10.27
C ASP A 294 13.51 7.66 -9.46
N PRO A 295 13.29 8.16 -8.23
CA PRO A 295 12.16 7.81 -7.39
C PRO A 295 10.79 8.01 -8.06
N ASP A 296 10.66 9.04 -8.89
CA ASP A 296 9.40 9.37 -9.57
C ASP A 296 9.07 8.36 -10.69
N SER A 297 10.07 7.74 -11.29
CA SER A 297 9.87 6.68 -12.27
C SER A 297 9.61 5.30 -11.66
N ARG A 298 9.76 5.15 -10.34
CA ARG A 298 9.45 3.91 -9.60
C ARG A 298 7.98 3.78 -9.19
N GLY A 299 7.21 4.83 -9.34
CA GLY A 299 5.79 4.88 -8.99
C GLY A 299 4.85 4.28 -10.04
N LEU A 300 5.35 3.52 -10.99
CA LEU A 300 4.58 2.85 -12.03
C LEU A 300 4.17 1.45 -11.63
#